data_fc32a365a236f6fcc44ae3d633a02cf1
#
_entry.id   fc32a365a236f6fcc44ae3d633a02cf1
#
_cell.length_a   1.000
_cell.length_b   1.000
_cell.length_c   1.000
_cell.angle_alpha   90.00
_cell.angle_beta   90.00
_cell.angle_gamma   90.00
#
_symmetry.space_group_name_H-M   'P 1'
#
loop_
_entity.id
_entity.type
_entity.pdbx_description
1 polymer ?
#
loop_
_entity_poly.entity_id
_entity_poly.type
_entity_poly.pdbx_seq_one_letter_code
_entity_poly.pdbx_strand_id
1 'polypeptide(L)'
;MNLHEYQGKEILAQFGVGIQRGLVATTPEEAVQAAQRLTEETGTGWHVIKAQIHAGGRGKGGGVKLAKSLDKVRSLSDQIIGMQLVTPQTPADGKKVHQVLIAEDVYYPGDSEPKEFYMSVLLNRASGRNMIMYSTEGGMDIETVAEQTPHLIFTEEIDPGLGLQAFQARKVAFNLGLSGTAFKEMTRFVTALYKAYVGADASLFEINPVLKTADDKIIAVDAKVTLDDNALFRHKDYEGLRDLKEENPVEVEAKAVGLNYVDLDGNVGCMVNGAGLAMATMDLIKQSGGDPANFLDVGGTADAARVETAFRLILKDPKVKAILVNIFGGIVRCDRVAQGIVDAYKNLGDAINVPIIVRLQGTNADLAKELIDNSGLNVLSATAFEEAAQKVQKVLG
;
A
#
# COMPACT_ATOMS: atom_id res chain seq x y z
N MET A 1 -4.69 4.34 1.88
CA MET A 1 -4.23 5.04 0.65
C MET A 1 -2.76 5.37 0.79
N ASN A 2 -1.90 4.86 -0.11
CA ASN A 2 -0.49 5.21 -0.14
C ASN A 2 -0.29 6.58 -0.79
N LEU A 3 0.70 7.32 -0.32
CA LEU A 3 1.07 8.63 -0.87
C LEU A 3 2.47 8.61 -1.48
N HIS A 4 2.71 9.48 -2.46
CA HIS A 4 4.06 9.79 -2.90
C HIS A 4 4.85 10.52 -1.79
N GLU A 5 6.17 10.43 -1.83
CA GLU A 5 7.06 11.07 -0.86
C GLU A 5 6.76 12.56 -0.69
N TYR A 6 6.59 13.30 -1.80
CA TYR A 6 6.34 14.74 -1.75
C TYR A 6 5.01 15.05 -1.07
N GLN A 7 3.95 14.28 -1.33
CA GLN A 7 2.63 14.45 -0.69
C GLN A 7 2.72 14.18 0.83
N GLY A 8 3.42 13.10 1.21
CA GLY A 8 3.67 12.79 2.62
C GLY A 8 4.45 13.90 3.33
N LYS A 9 5.47 14.48 2.68
CA LYS A 9 6.22 15.62 3.19
C LYS A 9 5.37 16.88 3.34
N GLU A 10 4.47 17.16 2.40
CA GLU A 10 3.54 18.29 2.51
C GLU A 10 2.62 18.16 3.73
N ILE A 11 2.08 16.95 3.97
CA ILE A 11 1.31 16.69 5.20
C ILE A 11 2.17 16.89 6.44
N LEU A 12 3.37 16.31 6.48
CA LEU A 12 4.30 16.49 7.61
C LEU A 12 4.58 17.97 7.91
N ALA A 13 4.82 18.78 6.88
CA ALA A 13 5.08 20.20 7.00
C ALA A 13 3.88 20.99 7.58
N GLN A 14 2.64 20.62 7.24
CA GLN A 14 1.43 21.23 7.80
C GLN A 14 1.35 21.07 9.31
N PHE A 15 1.92 20.00 9.86
CA PHE A 15 1.98 19.76 11.31
C PHE A 15 3.27 20.25 11.96
N GLY A 16 4.14 20.94 11.20
CA GLY A 16 5.37 21.54 11.71
C GLY A 16 6.56 20.59 11.82
N VAL A 17 6.51 19.46 11.13
CA VAL A 17 7.66 18.55 10.98
C VAL A 17 8.66 19.18 10.00
N GLY A 18 9.93 19.26 10.38
CA GLY A 18 11.00 19.69 9.47
C GLY A 18 11.17 18.70 8.33
N ILE A 19 11.17 19.17 7.08
CA ILE A 19 11.31 18.35 5.88
C ILE A 19 12.42 18.85 4.98
N GLN A 20 13.02 17.96 4.19
CA GLN A 20 13.80 18.32 3.00
C GLN A 20 12.85 18.91 1.96
N ARG A 21 13.11 20.15 1.51
CA ARG A 21 12.28 20.81 0.49
C ARG A 21 12.47 20.16 -0.87
N GLY A 22 11.43 20.19 -1.68
CA GLY A 22 11.49 19.68 -3.04
C GLY A 22 10.29 20.10 -3.87
N LEU A 23 10.44 20.03 -5.19
CA LEU A 23 9.42 20.36 -6.18
C LEU A 23 9.29 19.20 -7.17
N VAL A 24 8.05 18.85 -7.53
CA VAL A 24 7.76 17.77 -8.46
C VAL A 24 7.96 18.27 -9.89
N ALA A 25 8.47 17.37 -10.76
CA ALA A 25 8.62 17.58 -12.19
C ALA A 25 8.20 16.32 -12.96
N THR A 26 7.51 16.50 -14.08
CA THR A 26 7.07 15.44 -15.00
C THR A 26 7.87 15.41 -16.29
N THR A 27 8.67 16.46 -16.53
CA THR A 27 9.59 16.58 -17.67
C THR A 27 10.98 17.03 -17.22
N PRO A 28 12.03 16.77 -18.01
CA PRO A 28 13.38 17.27 -17.72
C PRO A 28 13.47 18.80 -17.66
N GLU A 29 12.65 19.51 -18.43
CA GLU A 29 12.56 20.96 -18.45
C GLU A 29 11.98 21.51 -17.15
N GLU A 30 10.88 20.94 -16.69
CA GLU A 30 10.30 21.26 -15.36
C GLU A 30 11.27 20.95 -14.22
N ALA A 31 12.05 19.87 -14.32
CA ALA A 31 13.06 19.51 -13.34
C ALA A 31 14.15 20.59 -13.20
N VAL A 32 14.60 21.17 -14.31
CA VAL A 32 15.56 22.28 -14.31
C VAL A 32 14.95 23.54 -13.68
N GLN A 33 13.70 23.87 -14.02
CA GLN A 33 13.00 25.01 -13.42
C GLN A 33 12.82 24.80 -11.90
N ALA A 34 12.45 23.60 -11.47
CA ALA A 34 12.33 23.23 -10.06
C ALA A 34 13.68 23.42 -9.33
N ALA A 35 14.78 22.96 -9.93
CA ALA A 35 16.11 23.10 -9.35
C ALA A 35 16.53 24.58 -9.24
N GLN A 36 16.28 25.40 -10.26
CA GLN A 36 16.55 26.84 -10.21
C GLN A 36 15.79 27.53 -9.07
N ARG A 37 14.49 27.25 -8.98
CA ARG A 37 13.64 27.78 -7.92
C ARG A 37 14.12 27.36 -6.53
N LEU A 38 14.47 26.10 -6.33
CA LEU A 38 15.04 25.62 -5.06
C LEU A 38 16.35 26.32 -4.73
N THR A 39 17.22 26.56 -5.72
CA THR A 39 18.46 27.32 -5.51
C THR A 39 18.16 28.73 -5.03
N GLU A 40 17.19 29.42 -5.61
CA GLU A 40 16.77 30.76 -5.18
C GLU A 40 16.17 30.77 -3.76
N GLU A 41 15.37 29.77 -3.41
CA GLU A 41 14.67 29.70 -2.12
C GLU A 41 15.56 29.22 -0.97
N THR A 42 16.54 28.34 -1.24
CA THR A 42 17.31 27.64 -0.19
C THR A 42 18.81 27.92 -0.22
N GLY A 43 19.32 28.46 -1.33
CA GLY A 43 20.76 28.64 -1.55
C GLY A 43 21.48 27.35 -1.93
N THR A 44 20.77 26.21 -2.10
CA THR A 44 21.41 24.94 -2.47
C THR A 44 22.02 25.02 -3.87
N GLY A 45 23.24 24.52 -4.03
CA GLY A 45 23.88 24.39 -5.35
C GLY A 45 23.77 22.99 -5.94
N TRP A 46 23.39 22.02 -5.12
CA TRP A 46 23.22 20.62 -5.51
C TRP A 46 21.79 20.17 -5.28
N HIS A 47 21.34 19.24 -6.11
CA HIS A 47 19.97 18.76 -6.07
C HIS A 47 19.92 17.22 -6.10
N VAL A 48 18.95 16.65 -5.42
CA VAL A 48 18.69 15.20 -5.44
C VAL A 48 17.44 14.95 -6.29
N ILE A 49 17.59 14.13 -7.34
CA ILE A 49 16.50 13.68 -8.18
C ILE A 49 15.98 12.36 -7.61
N LYS A 50 14.71 12.33 -7.22
CA LYS A 50 14.08 11.16 -6.59
C LYS A 50 12.88 10.71 -7.39
N ALA A 51 12.92 9.49 -7.95
CA ALA A 51 11.76 8.86 -8.57
C ALA A 51 10.57 8.83 -7.59
N GLN A 52 9.37 9.14 -8.06
CA GLN A 52 8.16 9.10 -7.26
C GLN A 52 7.34 7.88 -7.68
N ILE A 53 7.44 6.81 -6.90
CA ILE A 53 6.65 5.57 -6.99
C ILE A 53 6.25 5.12 -5.58
N HIS A 54 5.17 4.36 -5.47
CA HIS A 54 4.73 3.77 -4.19
C HIS A 54 5.55 2.52 -3.85
N ALA A 55 6.87 2.67 -3.70
CA ALA A 55 7.78 1.62 -3.25
C ALA A 55 8.99 2.22 -2.54
N GLY A 56 9.49 1.52 -1.53
CA GLY A 56 10.76 1.81 -0.88
C GLY A 56 11.96 1.26 -1.67
N GLY A 57 13.18 1.54 -1.19
CA GLY A 57 14.41 1.04 -1.81
C GLY A 57 14.76 1.69 -3.16
N ARG A 58 14.17 2.83 -3.51
CA ARG A 58 14.37 3.55 -4.78
C ARG A 58 15.82 3.85 -5.08
N GLY A 59 16.61 4.17 -4.04
CA GLY A 59 18.06 4.40 -4.18
C GLY A 59 18.81 3.18 -4.69
N LYS A 60 18.49 1.97 -4.18
CA LYS A 60 19.09 0.70 -4.60
C LYS A 60 18.75 0.37 -6.06
N GLY A 61 17.54 0.72 -6.53
CA GLY A 61 17.11 0.57 -7.91
C GLY A 61 17.63 1.65 -8.86
N GLY A 62 18.40 2.63 -8.38
CA GLY A 62 18.92 3.73 -9.20
C GLY A 62 17.95 4.90 -9.41
N GLY A 63 16.80 4.92 -8.72
CA GLY A 63 15.79 5.97 -8.78
C GLY A 63 16.10 7.22 -7.93
N VAL A 64 17.28 7.28 -7.27
CA VAL A 64 17.74 8.45 -6.51
C VAL A 64 19.14 8.81 -6.97
N LYS A 65 19.34 10.04 -7.44
CA LYS A 65 20.62 10.52 -8.01
C LYS A 65 20.92 11.94 -7.55
N LEU A 66 22.21 12.22 -7.27
CA LEU A 66 22.70 13.56 -6.93
C LEU A 66 23.16 14.30 -8.20
N ALA A 67 22.64 15.49 -8.42
CA ALA A 67 23.02 16.40 -9.49
C ALA A 67 23.76 17.61 -8.93
N LYS A 68 24.96 17.87 -9.47
CA LYS A 68 25.84 18.99 -9.06
C LYS A 68 25.77 20.19 -10.01
N SER A 69 24.88 20.14 -10.99
CA SER A 69 24.63 21.23 -11.96
C SER A 69 23.26 21.06 -12.60
N LEU A 70 22.73 22.13 -13.18
CA LEU A 70 21.44 22.10 -13.90
C LEU A 70 21.45 21.17 -15.10
N ASP A 71 22.57 21.06 -15.83
CA ASP A 71 22.72 20.10 -16.92
C ASP A 71 22.62 18.65 -16.43
N LYS A 72 23.16 18.37 -15.23
CA LYS A 72 23.03 17.07 -14.58
C LYS A 72 21.59 16.84 -14.10
N VAL A 73 20.90 17.88 -13.60
CA VAL A 73 19.47 17.77 -13.26
C VAL A 73 18.68 17.33 -14.50
N ARG A 74 18.86 18.01 -15.65
CA ARG A 74 18.21 17.67 -16.90
C ARG A 74 18.48 16.22 -17.32
N SER A 75 19.75 15.85 -17.44
CA SER A 75 20.15 14.54 -17.97
C SER A 75 19.73 13.37 -17.07
N LEU A 76 19.77 13.55 -15.73
CA LEU A 76 19.35 12.51 -14.77
C LEU A 76 17.82 12.40 -14.71
N SER A 77 17.10 13.52 -14.80
CA SER A 77 15.64 13.50 -14.88
C SER A 77 15.15 12.80 -16.14
N ASP A 78 15.80 13.03 -17.30
CA ASP A 78 15.51 12.35 -18.56
C ASP A 78 15.73 10.81 -18.47
N GLN A 79 16.74 10.38 -17.70
CA GLN A 79 17.01 8.96 -17.48
C GLN A 79 16.00 8.31 -16.51
N ILE A 80 15.52 9.05 -15.52
CA ILE A 80 14.65 8.50 -14.46
C ILE A 80 13.18 8.56 -14.87
N ILE A 81 12.72 9.65 -15.50
CA ILE A 81 11.34 9.75 -15.97
C ILE A 81 11.12 8.74 -17.10
N GLY A 82 10.11 7.90 -16.96
CA GLY A 82 9.77 6.85 -17.92
C GLY A 82 10.52 5.52 -17.70
N MET A 83 11.54 5.46 -16.83
CA MET A 83 12.21 4.19 -16.54
C MET A 83 11.29 3.20 -15.80
N GLN A 84 11.57 1.93 -16.01
CA GLN A 84 10.98 0.85 -15.22
C GLN A 84 11.86 0.62 -13.99
N LEU A 85 11.41 1.11 -12.84
CA LEU A 85 12.21 1.05 -11.61
C LEU A 85 11.93 -0.22 -10.83
N VAL A 86 12.94 -1.08 -10.72
CA VAL A 86 12.91 -2.31 -9.92
C VAL A 86 13.55 -2.05 -8.57
N THR A 87 12.85 -2.36 -7.50
CA THR A 87 13.32 -2.28 -6.11
C THR A 87 12.95 -3.57 -5.37
N PRO A 88 13.48 -3.81 -4.17
CA PRO A 88 13.05 -4.95 -3.35
C PRO A 88 11.53 -4.98 -3.01
N GLN A 89 10.85 -3.84 -3.16
CA GLN A 89 9.43 -3.68 -2.83
C GLN A 89 8.53 -3.54 -4.07
N THR A 90 9.07 -3.66 -5.28
CA THR A 90 8.26 -3.67 -6.53
C THR A 90 8.08 -5.09 -7.04
N PRO A 91 7.08 -5.34 -7.91
CA PRO A 91 7.03 -6.54 -8.73
C PRO A 91 8.32 -6.72 -9.55
N ALA A 92 8.57 -7.94 -10.07
CA ALA A 92 9.80 -8.26 -10.80
C ALA A 92 9.97 -7.42 -12.09
N ASP A 93 8.89 -7.01 -12.72
CA ASP A 93 8.84 -6.11 -13.88
C ASP A 93 8.98 -4.63 -13.51
N GLY A 94 9.04 -4.32 -12.20
CA GLY A 94 9.20 -2.98 -11.66
C GLY A 94 7.95 -2.11 -11.77
N LYS A 95 8.12 -0.81 -11.47
CA LYS A 95 7.10 0.23 -11.64
C LYS A 95 7.61 1.34 -12.54
N LYS A 96 6.74 1.83 -13.43
CA LYS A 96 7.07 2.94 -14.33
C LYS A 96 7.11 4.26 -13.56
N VAL A 97 8.22 4.98 -13.67
CA VAL A 97 8.37 6.31 -13.06
C VAL A 97 7.69 7.36 -13.94
N HIS A 98 6.66 8.03 -13.44
CA HIS A 98 5.94 9.08 -14.16
C HIS A 98 6.40 10.50 -13.83
N GLN A 99 7.03 10.67 -12.66
CA GLN A 99 7.44 11.96 -12.13
C GLN A 99 8.62 11.81 -11.18
N VAL A 100 9.36 12.90 -11.00
CA VAL A 100 10.47 12.98 -10.06
C VAL A 100 10.26 14.11 -9.06
N LEU A 101 10.79 13.96 -7.87
CA LEU A 101 10.95 15.03 -6.90
C LEU A 101 12.37 15.58 -7.02
N ILE A 102 12.51 16.86 -7.33
CA ILE A 102 13.78 17.58 -7.27
C ILE A 102 13.89 18.15 -5.86
N ALA A 103 14.82 17.66 -5.07
CA ALA A 103 15.00 18.04 -3.68
C ALA A 103 16.32 18.78 -3.46
N GLU A 104 16.35 19.68 -2.45
CA GLU A 104 17.56 20.34 -2.00
C GLU A 104 18.58 19.34 -1.44
N ASP A 105 19.87 19.63 -1.56
CA ASP A 105 20.90 18.90 -0.82
C ASP A 105 20.91 19.39 0.64
N VAL A 106 20.84 18.42 1.55
CA VAL A 106 20.78 18.66 3.00
C VAL A 106 22.01 18.12 3.75
N TYR A 107 22.99 17.56 2.99
CA TYR A 107 24.25 17.04 3.51
C TYR A 107 25.38 18.08 3.33
N TYR A 108 25.11 19.30 3.76
CA TYR A 108 26.10 20.38 3.71
C TYR A 108 27.06 20.32 4.92
N PRO A 109 28.32 20.84 4.77
CA PRO A 109 29.25 20.94 5.88
C PRO A 109 28.79 22.00 6.91
N GLY A 110 29.13 21.81 8.17
CA GLY A 110 28.80 22.71 9.28
C GLY A 110 29.55 22.34 10.55
N ASP A 111 29.04 22.83 11.69
CA ASP A 111 29.71 22.72 12.98
C ASP A 111 29.62 21.31 13.60
N SER A 112 28.68 20.50 13.18
CA SER A 112 28.50 19.14 13.67
C SER A 112 28.39 18.13 12.52
N GLU A 113 28.71 16.87 12.80
CA GLU A 113 28.61 15.78 11.80
C GLU A 113 27.13 15.43 11.57
N PRO A 114 26.67 15.37 10.29
CA PRO A 114 25.34 14.88 9.97
C PRO A 114 25.17 13.43 10.43
N LYS A 115 23.95 13.10 10.93
CA LYS A 115 23.65 11.74 11.38
C LYS A 115 22.25 11.32 10.94
N GLU A 116 22.15 10.10 10.41
CA GLU A 116 20.89 9.52 9.96
C GLU A 116 20.28 8.63 11.03
N PHE A 117 18.94 8.65 11.12
CA PHE A 117 18.13 7.83 12.01
C PHE A 117 16.98 7.23 11.23
N TYR A 118 16.45 6.12 11.72
CA TYR A 118 15.16 5.59 11.32
C TYR A 118 14.06 6.04 12.31
N MET A 119 12.88 6.37 11.81
CA MET A 119 11.72 6.62 12.66
C MET A 119 10.42 6.28 11.94
N SER A 120 9.52 5.55 12.63
CA SER A 120 8.18 5.31 12.14
C SER A 120 7.14 5.47 13.24
N VAL A 121 5.91 5.80 12.84
CA VAL A 121 4.72 5.78 13.70
C VAL A 121 3.70 4.85 13.06
N LEU A 122 3.23 3.87 13.80
CA LEU A 122 2.31 2.84 13.33
C LEU A 122 1.45 2.30 14.48
N LEU A 123 0.44 1.49 14.14
CA LEU A 123 -0.38 0.78 15.10
C LEU A 123 0.29 -0.55 15.50
N ASN A 124 0.57 -0.75 16.78
CA ASN A 124 0.87 -2.08 17.32
C ASN A 124 -0.45 -2.86 17.49
N ARG A 125 -0.70 -3.80 16.58
CA ARG A 125 -1.95 -4.58 16.57
C ARG A 125 -2.09 -5.51 17.77
N ALA A 126 -0.99 -5.94 18.39
CA ALA A 126 -1.02 -6.82 19.54
C ALA A 126 -1.51 -6.10 20.79
N SER A 127 -1.09 -4.86 21.01
CA SER A 127 -1.49 -4.03 22.16
C SER A 127 -2.67 -3.09 21.87
N GLY A 128 -3.03 -2.89 20.57
CA GLY A 128 -4.04 -1.91 20.14
C GLY A 128 -3.62 -0.46 20.39
N ARG A 129 -2.30 -0.19 20.52
CA ARG A 129 -1.74 1.13 20.79
C ARG A 129 -0.92 1.65 19.63
N ASN A 130 -0.90 2.95 19.45
CA ASN A 130 0.08 3.56 18.55
C ASN A 130 1.49 3.39 19.13
N MET A 131 2.45 3.23 18.24
CA MET A 131 3.84 3.00 18.61
C MET A 131 4.76 3.86 17.74
N ILE A 132 5.75 4.50 18.37
CA ILE A 132 6.89 5.07 17.68
C ILE A 132 8.02 4.03 17.72
N MET A 133 8.49 3.59 16.54
CA MET A 133 9.68 2.76 16.39
C MET A 133 10.80 3.62 15.83
N TYR A 134 12.00 3.50 16.39
CA TYR A 134 13.15 4.31 15.98
C TYR A 134 14.47 3.59 16.19
N SER A 135 15.48 3.96 15.39
CA SER A 135 16.82 3.37 15.45
C SER A 135 17.89 4.41 15.16
N THR A 136 19.09 4.16 15.67
CA THR A 136 20.31 4.89 15.30
C THR A 136 20.85 4.53 13.91
N GLU A 137 20.33 3.45 13.32
CA GLU A 137 20.69 2.93 11.99
C GLU A 137 19.72 3.49 10.93
N GLY A 138 19.95 4.74 10.51
CA GLY A 138 19.19 5.36 9.43
C GLY A 138 19.74 5.03 8.05
N GLY A 139 18.92 5.21 7.00
CA GLY A 139 19.30 4.94 5.61
C GLY A 139 19.40 3.46 5.25
N MET A 140 19.18 2.55 6.20
CA MET A 140 19.16 1.10 6.02
C MET A 140 17.74 0.55 6.08
N ASP A 141 17.53 -0.64 5.49
CA ASP A 141 16.24 -1.35 5.64
C ASP A 141 16.07 -1.79 7.10
N ILE A 142 14.95 -1.45 7.70
CA ILE A 142 14.70 -1.75 9.13
C ILE A 142 14.62 -3.25 9.40
N GLU A 143 14.22 -4.05 8.43
CA GLU A 143 14.22 -5.51 8.50
C GLU A 143 15.64 -6.05 8.68
N THR A 144 16.61 -5.49 7.95
CA THR A 144 18.03 -5.83 8.08
C THR A 144 18.56 -5.45 9.47
N VAL A 145 18.18 -4.29 9.99
CA VAL A 145 18.52 -3.85 11.35
C VAL A 145 17.92 -4.80 12.38
N ALA A 146 16.67 -5.24 12.19
CA ALA A 146 15.99 -6.18 13.07
C ALA A 146 16.67 -7.57 13.12
N GLU A 147 17.24 -8.01 12.00
CA GLU A 147 17.98 -9.28 11.92
C GLU A 147 19.40 -9.19 12.51
N GLN A 148 20.13 -8.12 12.18
CA GLN A 148 21.55 -8.00 12.51
C GLN A 148 21.81 -7.34 13.86
N THR A 149 21.06 -6.29 14.18
CA THR A 149 21.26 -5.43 15.36
C THR A 149 19.95 -5.07 16.06
N PRO A 150 19.12 -6.05 16.48
CA PRO A 150 17.79 -5.81 17.05
C PRO A 150 17.82 -4.92 18.31
N HIS A 151 18.93 -4.90 19.02
CA HIS A 151 19.13 -4.07 20.23
C HIS A 151 19.22 -2.57 19.93
N LEU A 152 19.41 -2.18 18.65
CA LEU A 152 19.39 -0.78 18.20
C LEU A 152 18.01 -0.31 17.76
N ILE A 153 16.99 -1.17 17.81
CA ILE A 153 15.60 -0.81 17.58
C ILE A 153 14.92 -0.53 18.94
N PHE A 154 14.42 0.67 19.06
CA PHE A 154 13.68 1.14 20.22
C PHE A 154 12.21 1.34 19.87
N THR A 155 11.34 1.15 20.86
CA THR A 155 9.90 1.39 20.69
C THR A 155 9.34 2.16 21.89
N GLU A 156 8.38 3.07 21.59
CA GLU A 156 7.58 3.77 22.58
C GLU A 156 6.10 3.55 22.26
N GLU A 157 5.42 2.79 23.10
CA GLU A 157 3.96 2.66 23.01
C GLU A 157 3.28 3.89 23.59
N ILE A 158 2.22 4.32 22.92
CA ILE A 158 1.49 5.54 23.26
C ILE A 158 0.05 5.15 23.61
N ASP A 159 -0.36 5.46 24.82
CA ASP A 159 -1.74 5.27 25.24
C ASP A 159 -2.66 6.21 24.44
N PRO A 160 -3.69 5.68 23.75
CA PRO A 160 -4.57 6.49 22.91
C PRO A 160 -5.37 7.55 23.67
N GLY A 161 -5.64 7.33 24.97
CA GLY A 161 -6.34 8.29 25.82
C GLY A 161 -5.48 9.45 26.32
N LEU A 162 -4.16 9.23 26.42
CA LEU A 162 -3.21 10.23 26.89
C LEU A 162 -2.45 10.93 25.75
N GLY A 163 -2.30 10.25 24.61
CA GLY A 163 -1.43 10.70 23.53
C GLY A 163 0.05 10.67 23.90
N LEU A 164 0.90 11.14 22.98
CA LEU A 164 2.34 11.21 23.21
C LEU A 164 2.69 12.19 24.32
N GLN A 165 3.37 11.72 25.37
CA GLN A 165 3.79 12.53 26.48
C GLN A 165 5.20 13.14 26.26
N ALA A 166 5.44 14.31 26.81
CA ALA A 166 6.70 15.03 26.62
C ALA A 166 7.94 14.24 27.09
N PHE A 167 7.80 13.37 28.09
CA PHE A 167 8.91 12.54 28.54
C PHE A 167 9.25 11.44 27.52
N GLN A 168 8.26 10.89 26.78
CA GLN A 168 8.49 9.90 25.74
C GLN A 168 9.27 10.51 24.57
N ALA A 169 8.87 11.70 24.11
CA ALA A 169 9.61 12.42 23.06
C ALA A 169 11.08 12.71 23.48
N ARG A 170 11.31 13.08 24.76
CA ARG A 170 12.67 13.26 25.29
C ARG A 170 13.44 11.94 25.38
N LYS A 171 12.77 10.83 25.73
CA LYS A 171 13.38 9.49 25.77
C LYS A 171 13.85 9.06 24.39
N VAL A 172 13.05 9.33 23.33
CA VAL A 172 13.47 9.08 21.94
C VAL A 172 14.75 9.85 21.62
N ALA A 173 14.80 11.16 21.88
CA ALA A 173 15.99 11.97 21.61
C ALA A 173 17.21 11.49 22.41
N PHE A 174 17.01 11.08 23.66
CA PHE A 174 18.07 10.54 24.52
C PHE A 174 18.62 9.21 24.00
N ASN A 175 17.75 8.26 23.63
CA ASN A 175 18.17 6.94 23.13
C ASN A 175 18.88 7.05 21.78
N LEU A 176 18.56 8.08 20.95
CA LEU A 176 19.28 8.38 19.72
C LEU A 176 20.66 9.05 19.98
N GLY A 177 21.06 9.25 21.27
CA GLY A 177 22.34 9.81 21.65
C GLY A 177 22.48 11.31 21.38
N LEU A 178 21.35 12.05 21.31
CA LEU A 178 21.36 13.46 21.00
C LEU A 178 21.51 14.32 22.26
N SER A 179 22.10 15.50 22.09
CA SER A 179 22.30 16.50 23.15
C SER A 179 22.13 17.93 22.59
N GLY A 180 22.13 18.93 23.46
CA GLY A 180 22.11 20.33 23.06
C GLY A 180 20.91 20.74 22.22
N THR A 181 21.16 21.39 21.09
CA THR A 181 20.14 21.85 20.12
C THR A 181 19.47 20.67 19.43
N ALA A 182 20.23 19.69 18.96
CA ALA A 182 19.69 18.50 18.27
C ALA A 182 18.70 17.72 19.16
N PHE A 183 18.95 17.62 20.47
CA PHE A 183 18.02 17.00 21.43
C PHE A 183 16.66 17.74 21.47
N LYS A 184 16.70 19.05 21.51
CA LYS A 184 15.49 19.88 21.55
C LYS A 184 14.71 19.77 20.23
N GLU A 185 15.42 19.84 19.11
CA GLU A 185 14.83 19.72 17.78
C GLU A 185 14.23 18.34 17.54
N MET A 186 14.91 17.25 17.97
CA MET A 186 14.35 15.89 17.89
C MET A 186 13.09 15.75 18.76
N THR A 187 13.07 16.32 19.96
CA THR A 187 11.88 16.28 20.83
C THR A 187 10.70 17.00 20.16
N ARG A 188 10.93 18.13 19.49
CA ARG A 188 9.91 18.85 18.71
C ARG A 188 9.46 18.03 17.50
N PHE A 189 10.41 17.46 16.76
CA PHE A 189 10.17 16.63 15.58
C PHE A 189 9.27 15.44 15.90
N VAL A 190 9.60 14.66 16.94
CA VAL A 190 8.81 13.50 17.38
C VAL A 190 7.39 13.91 17.78
N THR A 191 7.27 15.04 18.50
CA THR A 191 5.96 15.56 18.92
C THR A 191 5.10 15.98 17.72
N ALA A 192 5.70 16.66 16.75
CA ALA A 192 5.04 17.07 15.51
C ALA A 192 4.67 15.88 14.63
N LEU A 193 5.56 14.90 14.50
CA LEU A 193 5.35 13.67 13.74
C LEU A 193 4.15 12.86 14.29
N TYR A 194 4.07 12.69 15.61
CA TYR A 194 2.93 12.00 16.21
C TYR A 194 1.61 12.77 16.03
N LYS A 195 1.65 14.10 16.12
CA LYS A 195 0.48 14.95 15.81
C LYS A 195 0.04 14.81 14.36
N ALA A 196 0.99 14.74 13.43
CA ALA A 196 0.70 14.49 12.01
C ALA A 196 0.04 13.12 11.81
N TYR A 197 0.58 12.08 12.45
CA TYR A 197 0.04 10.71 12.36
C TYR A 197 -1.43 10.64 12.80
N VAL A 198 -1.74 11.20 13.96
CA VAL A 198 -3.12 11.22 14.48
C VAL A 198 -4.00 12.17 13.69
N GLY A 199 -3.50 13.38 13.36
CA GLY A 199 -4.28 14.42 12.71
C GLY A 199 -4.62 14.12 11.25
N ALA A 200 -3.81 13.32 10.56
CA ALA A 200 -4.05 12.87 9.19
C ALA A 200 -4.77 11.51 9.12
N ASP A 201 -5.13 10.89 10.25
CA ASP A 201 -5.62 9.51 10.30
C ASP A 201 -4.73 8.56 9.51
N ALA A 202 -3.44 8.65 9.72
CA ALA A 202 -2.48 7.78 9.04
C ALA A 202 -2.43 6.40 9.72
N SER A 203 -2.20 5.37 8.93
CA SER A 203 -1.89 4.02 9.41
C SER A 203 -0.38 3.76 9.50
N LEU A 204 0.42 4.56 8.75
CA LEU A 204 1.87 4.52 8.78
C LEU A 204 2.44 5.89 8.41
N PHE A 205 3.36 6.38 9.23
CA PHE A 205 4.42 7.30 8.83
C PHE A 205 5.76 6.62 9.04
N GLU A 206 6.55 6.47 7.99
CA GLU A 206 7.90 5.96 8.06
C GLU A 206 8.85 6.97 7.42
N ILE A 207 9.87 7.37 8.15
CA ILE A 207 10.86 8.35 7.74
C ILE A 207 12.24 7.68 7.82
N ASN A 208 12.85 7.47 6.66
CA ASN A 208 14.13 6.78 6.56
C ASN A 208 14.96 7.34 5.39
N PRO A 209 15.91 8.25 5.69
CA PRO A 209 16.33 8.67 7.03
C PRO A 209 15.60 9.91 7.58
N VAL A 210 15.57 10.02 8.90
CA VAL A 210 15.50 11.28 9.63
C VAL A 210 16.94 11.79 9.75
N LEU A 211 17.23 12.98 9.29
CA LEU A 211 18.58 13.54 9.30
C LEU A 211 18.73 14.58 10.41
N LYS A 212 19.78 14.41 11.24
CA LYS A 212 20.38 15.50 11.98
C LYS A 212 21.37 16.19 11.04
N THR A 213 21.09 17.43 10.67
CA THR A 213 21.97 18.22 9.80
C THR A 213 23.22 18.74 10.54
N ALA A 214 24.17 19.30 9.80
CA ALA A 214 25.39 19.84 10.36
C ALA A 214 25.20 21.10 11.24
N ASP A 215 24.02 21.74 11.18
CA ASP A 215 23.59 22.83 12.05
C ASP A 215 22.55 22.38 13.10
N ASP A 216 22.55 21.08 13.43
CA ASP A 216 21.72 20.45 14.47
C ASP A 216 20.20 20.52 14.26
N LYS A 217 19.71 20.82 13.04
CA LYS A 217 18.29 20.68 12.68
C LYS A 217 17.94 19.21 12.50
N ILE A 218 16.68 18.87 12.73
CA ILE A 218 16.13 17.52 12.47
C ILE A 218 15.11 17.63 11.35
N ILE A 219 15.33 16.86 10.27
CA ILE A 219 14.49 16.90 9.07
C ILE A 219 14.18 15.52 8.53
N ALA A 220 12.99 15.35 7.96
CA ALA A 220 12.61 14.17 7.19
C ALA A 220 13.19 14.28 5.77
N VAL A 221 14.12 13.39 5.43
CA VAL A 221 14.73 13.34 4.09
C VAL A 221 13.88 12.52 3.14
N ASP A 222 13.32 11.42 3.60
CA ASP A 222 12.32 10.62 2.88
C ASP A 222 11.06 10.47 3.73
N ALA A 223 9.95 10.14 3.12
CA ALA A 223 8.71 9.86 3.81
C ALA A 223 7.87 8.82 3.05
N LYS A 224 7.52 7.74 3.74
CA LYS A 224 6.53 6.76 3.29
C LYS A 224 5.30 6.92 4.17
N VAL A 225 4.19 7.27 3.54
CA VAL A 225 2.94 7.58 4.25
C VAL A 225 1.81 6.74 3.70
N THR A 226 1.07 6.12 4.62
CA THR A 226 -0.18 5.44 4.30
C THR A 226 -1.29 6.02 5.18
N LEU A 227 -2.33 6.53 4.56
CA LEU A 227 -3.53 7.02 5.23
C LEU A 227 -4.53 5.88 5.41
N ASP A 228 -5.35 5.95 6.46
CA ASP A 228 -6.47 5.01 6.64
C ASP A 228 -7.60 5.35 5.66
N ASP A 229 -7.85 4.47 4.70
CA ASP A 229 -8.92 4.63 3.72
C ASP A 229 -10.31 4.79 4.38
N ASN A 230 -10.51 4.20 5.57
CA ASN A 230 -11.77 4.29 6.31
C ASN A 230 -11.99 5.68 6.93
N ALA A 231 -10.96 6.50 7.04
CA ALA A 231 -11.03 7.85 7.59
C ALA A 231 -11.10 8.96 6.52
N LEU A 232 -10.92 8.63 5.24
CA LEU A 232 -10.88 9.62 4.15
C LEU A 232 -12.15 10.47 4.04
N PHE A 233 -13.31 9.97 4.49
CA PHE A 233 -14.55 10.76 4.52
C PHE A 233 -14.44 12.05 5.35
N ARG A 234 -13.50 12.13 6.29
CA ARG A 234 -13.19 13.33 7.10
C ARG A 234 -12.08 14.20 6.49
N HIS A 235 -11.36 13.69 5.50
CA HIS A 235 -10.20 14.33 4.85
C HIS A 235 -10.44 14.46 3.34
N LYS A 236 -11.46 15.24 2.97
CA LYS A 236 -11.82 15.43 1.55
C LYS A 236 -10.71 16.08 0.73
N ASP A 237 -9.85 16.86 1.36
CA ASP A 237 -8.65 17.46 0.79
C ASP A 237 -7.58 16.42 0.40
N TYR A 238 -7.59 15.24 1.03
CA TYR A 238 -6.66 14.16 0.71
C TYR A 238 -7.16 13.23 -0.41
N GLU A 239 -8.46 13.25 -0.76
CA GLU A 239 -8.99 12.40 -1.83
C GLU A 239 -8.27 12.63 -3.17
N GLY A 240 -7.90 13.88 -3.47
CA GLY A 240 -7.17 14.27 -4.67
C GLY A 240 -5.70 13.84 -4.72
N LEU A 241 -5.16 13.34 -3.59
CA LEU A 241 -3.77 12.85 -3.51
C LEU A 241 -3.59 11.43 -4.05
N ARG A 242 -4.69 10.71 -4.29
CA ARG A 242 -4.66 9.32 -4.74
C ARG A 242 -4.14 9.21 -6.16
N ASP A 243 -3.08 8.46 -6.37
CA ASP A 243 -2.55 8.15 -7.70
C ASP A 243 -2.97 6.75 -8.17
N LEU A 244 -4.00 6.70 -9.02
CA LEU A 244 -4.55 5.46 -9.55
C LEU A 244 -3.56 4.70 -10.47
N LYS A 245 -2.51 5.38 -10.99
CA LYS A 245 -1.48 4.73 -11.81
C LYS A 245 -0.52 3.87 -10.99
N GLU A 246 -0.47 4.12 -9.68
CA GLU A 246 0.35 3.37 -8.74
C GLU A 246 -0.37 2.18 -8.10
N GLU A 247 -1.70 2.09 -8.28
CA GLU A 247 -2.53 1.02 -7.74
C GLU A 247 -2.73 -0.11 -8.76
N ASN A 248 -3.14 -1.29 -8.28
CA ASN A 248 -3.51 -2.40 -9.17
C ASN A 248 -4.76 -2.02 -9.98
N PRO A 249 -4.73 -2.05 -11.33
CA PRO A 249 -5.86 -1.62 -12.15
C PRO A 249 -7.15 -2.43 -11.90
N VAL A 250 -7.03 -3.73 -11.56
CA VAL A 250 -8.17 -4.59 -11.28
C VAL A 250 -8.83 -4.21 -9.96
N GLU A 251 -8.03 -3.90 -8.93
CA GLU A 251 -8.52 -3.42 -7.64
C GLU A 251 -9.20 -2.04 -7.75
N VAL A 252 -8.63 -1.14 -8.58
CA VAL A 252 -9.24 0.16 -8.87
C VAL A 252 -10.61 0.00 -9.53
N GLU A 253 -10.72 -0.87 -10.53
CA GLU A 253 -11.99 -1.16 -11.21
C GLU A 253 -13.00 -1.80 -10.27
N ALA A 254 -12.58 -2.77 -9.44
CA ALA A 254 -13.43 -3.40 -8.43
C ALA A 254 -13.99 -2.36 -7.44
N LYS A 255 -13.14 -1.48 -6.94
CA LYS A 255 -13.52 -0.41 -6.00
C LYS A 255 -14.53 0.56 -6.62
N ALA A 256 -14.39 0.88 -7.91
CA ALA A 256 -15.31 1.78 -8.62
C ALA A 256 -16.76 1.24 -8.66
N VAL A 257 -16.95 -0.08 -8.62
CA VAL A 257 -18.26 -0.76 -8.59
C VAL A 257 -18.63 -1.26 -7.20
N GLY A 258 -17.89 -0.88 -6.17
CA GLY A 258 -18.17 -1.21 -4.77
C GLY A 258 -17.91 -2.69 -4.42
N LEU A 259 -16.98 -3.34 -5.11
CA LEU A 259 -16.48 -4.68 -4.78
C LEU A 259 -15.19 -4.59 -3.99
N ASN A 260 -15.03 -5.46 -2.98
CA ASN A 260 -13.76 -5.64 -2.27
C ASN A 260 -12.97 -6.74 -2.97
N TYR A 261 -11.96 -6.34 -3.73
CA TYR A 261 -11.07 -7.22 -4.49
C TYR A 261 -9.62 -6.99 -4.05
N VAL A 262 -8.88 -8.07 -3.86
CA VAL A 262 -7.42 -8.05 -3.69
C VAL A 262 -6.84 -9.08 -4.65
N ASP A 263 -5.89 -8.65 -5.46
CA ASP A 263 -5.16 -9.51 -6.39
C ASP A 263 -4.13 -10.36 -5.63
N LEU A 264 -4.07 -11.65 -5.94
CA LEU A 264 -3.14 -12.62 -5.35
C LEU A 264 -2.44 -13.42 -6.44
N ASP A 265 -1.37 -14.12 -6.07
CA ASP A 265 -0.54 -14.84 -7.05
C ASP A 265 -0.90 -16.34 -7.15
N GLY A 266 -2.17 -16.63 -7.41
CA GLY A 266 -2.69 -17.99 -7.44
C GLY A 266 -3.26 -18.44 -8.78
N ASN A 267 -3.98 -19.59 -8.76
CA ASN A 267 -4.58 -20.21 -9.94
C ASN A 267 -6.06 -20.55 -9.78
N VAL A 268 -6.67 -20.26 -8.63
CA VAL A 268 -8.09 -20.46 -8.37
C VAL A 268 -8.75 -19.16 -7.98
N GLY A 269 -9.63 -18.66 -8.84
CA GLY A 269 -10.43 -17.46 -8.56
C GLY A 269 -11.46 -17.75 -7.45
N CYS A 270 -11.65 -16.78 -6.55
CA CYS A 270 -12.60 -16.85 -5.44
C CYS A 270 -13.69 -15.80 -5.59
N MET A 271 -14.95 -16.19 -5.38
CA MET A 271 -16.08 -15.27 -5.23
C MET A 271 -16.91 -15.70 -4.02
N VAL A 272 -17.03 -14.83 -3.04
CA VAL A 272 -17.75 -15.13 -1.78
C VAL A 272 -18.59 -13.94 -1.32
N ASN A 273 -19.45 -14.17 -0.32
CA ASN A 273 -20.16 -13.12 0.38
C ASN A 273 -19.69 -13.05 1.85
N GLY A 274 -18.82 -12.11 2.12
CA GLY A 274 -18.28 -11.85 3.45
C GLY A 274 -16.81 -12.23 3.61
N ALA A 275 -16.04 -11.33 4.21
CA ALA A 275 -14.60 -11.43 4.35
C ALA A 275 -14.13 -12.68 5.11
N GLY A 276 -14.83 -13.08 6.17
CA GLY A 276 -14.50 -14.29 6.93
C GLY A 276 -14.66 -15.56 6.09
N LEU A 277 -15.73 -15.63 5.26
CA LEU A 277 -15.94 -16.75 4.35
C LEU A 277 -14.88 -16.75 3.22
N ALA A 278 -14.44 -15.57 2.78
CA ALA A 278 -13.36 -15.46 1.80
C ALA A 278 -12.06 -16.07 2.32
N MET A 279 -11.65 -15.73 3.53
CA MET A 279 -10.44 -16.29 4.15
C MET A 279 -10.55 -17.81 4.30
N ALA A 280 -11.66 -18.32 4.82
CA ALA A 280 -11.89 -19.76 4.93
C ALA A 280 -11.91 -20.47 3.55
N THR A 281 -12.43 -19.81 2.52
CA THR A 281 -12.43 -20.33 1.15
C THR A 281 -11.03 -20.39 0.56
N MET A 282 -10.21 -19.38 0.80
CA MET A 282 -8.80 -19.38 0.37
C MET A 282 -8.00 -20.47 1.07
N ASP A 283 -8.22 -20.70 2.37
CA ASP A 283 -7.60 -21.81 3.10
C ASP A 283 -8.02 -23.16 2.52
N LEU A 284 -9.30 -23.32 2.18
CA LEU A 284 -9.82 -24.53 1.53
C LEU A 284 -9.14 -24.79 0.19
N ILE A 285 -9.01 -23.78 -0.65
CA ILE A 285 -8.31 -23.86 -1.94
C ILE A 285 -6.88 -24.33 -1.73
N LYS A 286 -6.18 -23.73 -0.76
CA LYS A 286 -4.80 -24.12 -0.44
C LYS A 286 -4.69 -25.57 0.01
N GLN A 287 -5.58 -26.03 0.89
CA GLN A 287 -5.64 -27.43 1.34
C GLN A 287 -5.98 -28.40 0.19
N SER A 288 -6.66 -27.93 -0.85
CA SER A 288 -7.02 -28.73 -2.03
C SER A 288 -5.94 -28.79 -3.09
N GLY A 289 -4.74 -28.26 -2.83
CA GLY A 289 -3.61 -28.23 -3.76
C GLY A 289 -3.66 -27.12 -4.80
N GLY A 290 -4.58 -26.17 -4.67
CA GLY A 290 -4.63 -24.93 -5.44
C GLY A 290 -4.01 -23.75 -4.69
N ASP A 291 -3.88 -22.64 -5.37
CA ASP A 291 -3.49 -21.34 -4.81
C ASP A 291 -4.57 -20.30 -5.12
N PRO A 292 -5.06 -19.52 -4.11
CA PRO A 292 -6.06 -18.49 -4.36
C PRO A 292 -5.48 -17.37 -5.24
N ALA A 293 -6.18 -17.04 -6.34
CA ALA A 293 -5.79 -16.00 -7.27
C ALA A 293 -6.27 -14.61 -6.84
N ASN A 294 -7.28 -14.55 -5.99
CA ASN A 294 -7.82 -13.30 -5.47
C ASN A 294 -8.60 -13.49 -4.18
N PHE A 295 -8.73 -12.40 -3.42
CA PHE A 295 -9.81 -12.22 -2.47
C PHE A 295 -10.92 -11.43 -3.15
N LEU A 296 -12.19 -11.87 -3.07
CA LEU A 296 -13.32 -11.12 -3.60
C LEU A 296 -14.57 -11.35 -2.76
N ASP A 297 -15.04 -10.29 -2.13
CA ASP A 297 -16.30 -10.23 -1.40
C ASP A 297 -17.35 -9.44 -2.20
N VAL A 298 -18.41 -10.14 -2.66
CA VAL A 298 -19.52 -9.51 -3.40
C VAL A 298 -20.55 -8.86 -2.48
N GLY A 299 -20.38 -9.01 -1.15
CA GLY A 299 -21.27 -8.43 -0.15
C GLY A 299 -22.62 -9.12 -0.01
N GLY A 300 -23.47 -8.55 0.84
CA GLY A 300 -24.78 -9.11 1.19
C GLY A 300 -25.89 -8.88 0.16
N THR A 301 -25.65 -8.15 -0.92
CA THR A 301 -26.62 -7.81 -1.98
C THR A 301 -26.17 -8.29 -3.36
N ALA A 302 -25.55 -9.47 -3.43
CA ALA A 302 -25.04 -10.03 -4.68
C ALA A 302 -26.18 -10.20 -5.71
N ASP A 303 -26.34 -9.21 -6.59
CA ASP A 303 -27.21 -9.25 -7.75
C ASP A 303 -26.46 -9.73 -9.01
N ALA A 304 -27.19 -9.97 -10.10
CA ALA A 304 -26.63 -10.45 -11.36
C ALA A 304 -25.51 -9.57 -11.91
N ALA A 305 -25.65 -8.24 -11.81
CA ALA A 305 -24.65 -7.30 -12.34
C ALA A 305 -23.33 -7.35 -11.55
N ARG A 306 -23.43 -7.46 -10.21
CA ARG A 306 -22.24 -7.62 -9.35
C ARG A 306 -21.53 -8.95 -9.60
N VAL A 307 -22.30 -10.02 -9.74
CA VAL A 307 -21.77 -11.37 -10.05
C VAL A 307 -21.08 -11.38 -11.42
N GLU A 308 -21.67 -10.77 -12.44
CA GLU A 308 -21.07 -10.65 -13.77
C GLU A 308 -19.77 -9.84 -13.71
N THR A 309 -19.78 -8.69 -13.02
CA THR A 309 -18.58 -7.88 -12.84
C THR A 309 -17.48 -8.64 -12.11
N ALA A 310 -17.85 -9.41 -11.07
CA ALA A 310 -16.92 -10.25 -10.33
C ALA A 310 -16.24 -11.29 -11.23
N PHE A 311 -17.00 -12.00 -12.07
CA PHE A 311 -16.43 -12.93 -13.06
C PHE A 311 -15.48 -12.23 -14.03
N ARG A 312 -15.88 -11.07 -14.58
CA ARG A 312 -15.03 -10.29 -15.49
C ARG A 312 -13.69 -9.90 -14.85
N LEU A 313 -13.71 -9.51 -13.57
CA LEU A 313 -12.49 -9.15 -12.83
C LEU A 313 -11.58 -10.37 -12.63
N ILE A 314 -12.13 -11.51 -12.16
CA ILE A 314 -11.37 -12.73 -11.93
C ILE A 314 -10.74 -13.25 -13.24
N LEU A 315 -11.51 -13.25 -14.34
CA LEU A 315 -11.08 -13.76 -15.63
C LEU A 315 -10.04 -12.85 -16.35
N LYS A 316 -9.73 -11.67 -15.81
CA LYS A 316 -8.62 -10.86 -16.31
C LYS A 316 -7.25 -11.46 -16.00
N ASP A 317 -7.15 -12.28 -14.95
CA ASP A 317 -5.92 -12.99 -14.64
C ASP A 317 -5.80 -14.29 -15.48
N PRO A 318 -4.86 -14.36 -16.43
CA PRO A 318 -4.67 -15.55 -17.27
C PRO A 318 -4.15 -16.76 -16.51
N LYS A 319 -3.69 -16.62 -15.26
CA LYS A 319 -3.25 -17.71 -14.40
C LYS A 319 -4.42 -18.51 -13.81
N VAL A 320 -5.62 -17.94 -13.79
CA VAL A 320 -6.82 -18.59 -13.25
C VAL A 320 -7.19 -19.83 -14.09
N LYS A 321 -7.23 -21.00 -13.44
CA LYS A 321 -7.57 -22.29 -14.04
C LYS A 321 -8.94 -22.81 -13.60
N ALA A 322 -9.49 -22.28 -12.52
CA ALA A 322 -10.81 -22.62 -12.01
C ALA A 322 -11.35 -21.45 -11.17
N ILE A 323 -12.67 -21.38 -11.02
CA ILE A 323 -13.31 -20.37 -10.14
C ILE A 323 -14.16 -21.12 -9.10
N LEU A 324 -13.95 -20.82 -7.82
CA LEU A 324 -14.79 -21.28 -6.72
C LEU A 324 -15.70 -20.14 -6.25
N VAL A 325 -17.00 -20.29 -6.49
CA VAL A 325 -18.05 -19.44 -5.92
C VAL A 325 -18.54 -20.11 -4.66
N ASN A 326 -18.38 -19.46 -3.51
CA ASN A 326 -18.81 -19.98 -2.23
C ASN A 326 -19.68 -18.96 -1.51
N ILE A 327 -20.99 -19.20 -1.50
CA ILE A 327 -21.98 -18.31 -0.92
C ILE A 327 -22.67 -19.01 0.25
N PHE A 328 -22.70 -18.30 1.37
CA PHE A 328 -23.50 -18.69 2.53
C PHE A 328 -24.65 -17.72 2.70
N GLY A 329 -25.86 -18.19 2.44
CA GLY A 329 -27.07 -17.38 2.46
C GLY A 329 -27.72 -17.31 3.84
N GLY A 330 -27.48 -16.20 4.53
CA GLY A 330 -28.34 -15.77 5.64
C GLY A 330 -29.34 -14.73 5.11
N ILE A 331 -28.89 -13.49 4.97
CA ILE A 331 -29.65 -12.39 4.34
C ILE A 331 -29.63 -12.54 2.82
N VAL A 332 -28.52 -13.00 2.25
CA VAL A 332 -28.37 -13.28 0.81
C VAL A 332 -29.18 -14.52 0.43
N ARG A 333 -29.99 -14.38 -0.60
CA ARG A 333 -30.77 -15.50 -1.16
C ARG A 333 -29.95 -16.22 -2.21
N CYS A 334 -29.69 -17.52 -1.99
CA CYS A 334 -28.91 -18.35 -2.90
C CYS A 334 -29.53 -18.46 -4.31
N ASP A 335 -30.84 -18.48 -4.44
CA ASP A 335 -31.56 -18.51 -5.73
C ASP A 335 -31.28 -17.25 -6.58
N ARG A 336 -31.16 -16.06 -5.96
CA ARG A 336 -30.79 -14.84 -6.67
C ARG A 336 -29.34 -14.87 -7.15
N VAL A 337 -28.43 -15.40 -6.32
CA VAL A 337 -27.02 -15.56 -6.73
C VAL A 337 -26.89 -16.60 -7.84
N ALA A 338 -27.60 -17.72 -7.74
CA ALA A 338 -27.63 -18.74 -8.79
C ALA A 338 -28.13 -18.18 -10.12
N GLN A 339 -29.23 -17.38 -10.09
CA GLN A 339 -29.72 -16.70 -11.28
C GLN A 339 -28.66 -15.73 -11.83
N GLY A 340 -28.00 -14.95 -10.96
CA GLY A 340 -26.93 -14.04 -11.34
C GLY A 340 -25.74 -14.77 -12.00
N ILE A 341 -25.37 -15.96 -11.52
CA ILE A 341 -24.34 -16.80 -12.13
C ILE A 341 -24.77 -17.26 -13.53
N VAL A 342 -26.01 -17.74 -13.65
CA VAL A 342 -26.57 -18.19 -14.94
C VAL A 342 -26.60 -17.06 -15.95
N ASP A 343 -27.06 -15.88 -15.54
CA ASP A 343 -27.16 -14.71 -16.40
C ASP A 343 -25.76 -14.20 -16.81
N ALA A 344 -24.83 -14.12 -15.86
CA ALA A 344 -23.45 -13.74 -16.11
C ALA A 344 -22.76 -14.71 -17.08
N TYR A 345 -22.99 -16.02 -16.90
CA TYR A 345 -22.42 -17.05 -17.81
C TYR A 345 -22.96 -16.88 -19.23
N LYS A 346 -24.28 -16.64 -19.39
CA LYS A 346 -24.89 -16.42 -20.72
C LYS A 346 -24.37 -15.13 -21.37
N ASN A 347 -24.18 -14.06 -20.60
CA ASN A 347 -23.71 -12.78 -21.10
C ASN A 347 -22.23 -12.82 -21.49
N LEU A 348 -21.42 -13.55 -20.75
CA LEU A 348 -19.98 -13.67 -20.98
C LEU A 348 -19.64 -14.73 -22.03
N GLY A 349 -20.48 -15.77 -22.16
CA GLY A 349 -20.30 -16.84 -23.14
C GLY A 349 -18.90 -17.44 -23.11
N ASP A 350 -18.22 -17.48 -24.25
CA ASP A 350 -16.88 -18.07 -24.42
C ASP A 350 -15.77 -17.35 -23.63
N ALA A 351 -16.05 -16.18 -23.04
CA ALA A 351 -15.10 -15.51 -22.15
C ALA A 351 -14.90 -16.33 -20.84
N ILE A 352 -15.89 -17.13 -20.44
CA ILE A 352 -15.74 -18.09 -19.35
C ILE A 352 -15.17 -19.38 -19.91
N ASN A 353 -13.86 -19.48 -19.92
CA ASN A 353 -13.11 -20.61 -20.47
C ASN A 353 -12.54 -21.56 -19.40
N VAL A 354 -12.90 -21.34 -18.14
CA VAL A 354 -12.46 -22.15 -17.00
C VAL A 354 -13.66 -22.78 -16.29
N PRO A 355 -13.52 -23.97 -15.66
CA PRO A 355 -14.58 -24.59 -14.90
C PRO A 355 -14.95 -23.75 -13.67
N ILE A 356 -16.26 -23.68 -13.38
CA ILE A 356 -16.81 -22.98 -12.22
C ILE A 356 -17.33 -24.02 -11.23
N ILE A 357 -16.86 -23.96 -10.00
CA ILE A 357 -17.41 -24.73 -8.88
C ILE A 357 -18.29 -23.77 -8.06
N VAL A 358 -19.54 -24.15 -7.79
CA VAL A 358 -20.50 -23.32 -7.07
C VAL A 358 -20.97 -24.07 -5.83
N ARG A 359 -20.69 -23.51 -4.66
CA ARG A 359 -21.25 -23.92 -3.39
C ARG A 359 -22.22 -22.87 -2.89
N LEU A 360 -23.48 -23.26 -2.77
CA LEU A 360 -24.55 -22.42 -2.24
C LEU A 360 -25.18 -23.11 -1.04
N GLN A 361 -25.17 -22.44 0.10
CA GLN A 361 -25.76 -22.95 1.35
C GLN A 361 -26.57 -21.86 2.06
N GLY A 362 -27.67 -22.23 2.68
CA GLY A 362 -28.56 -21.32 3.42
C GLY A 362 -29.87 -21.06 2.68
N THR A 363 -30.38 -19.83 2.75
CA THR A 363 -31.72 -19.46 2.26
C THR A 363 -31.89 -19.80 0.75
N ASN A 364 -32.85 -20.68 0.43
CA ASN A 364 -33.16 -21.15 -0.93
C ASN A 364 -32.01 -21.90 -1.62
N ALA A 365 -31.16 -22.60 -0.88
CA ALA A 365 -30.02 -23.34 -1.45
C ALA A 365 -30.47 -24.46 -2.41
N ASP A 366 -31.54 -25.21 -2.08
CA ASP A 366 -32.06 -26.29 -2.94
C ASP A 366 -32.57 -25.74 -4.28
N LEU A 367 -33.35 -24.64 -4.25
CA LEU A 367 -33.81 -23.96 -5.46
C LEU A 367 -32.64 -23.43 -6.30
N ALA A 368 -31.62 -22.88 -5.63
CA ALA A 368 -30.40 -22.42 -6.28
C ALA A 368 -29.64 -23.55 -6.98
N LYS A 369 -29.55 -24.72 -6.34
CA LYS A 369 -28.94 -25.91 -6.93
C LYS A 369 -29.71 -26.36 -8.17
N GLU A 370 -31.04 -26.45 -8.11
CA GLU A 370 -31.89 -26.80 -9.26
C GLU A 370 -31.68 -25.80 -10.42
N LEU A 371 -31.59 -24.51 -10.16
CA LEU A 371 -31.35 -23.49 -11.18
C LEU A 371 -30.00 -23.71 -11.89
N ILE A 372 -28.93 -24.00 -11.13
CA ILE A 372 -27.61 -24.28 -11.68
C ILE A 372 -27.61 -25.60 -12.48
N ASP A 373 -28.13 -26.68 -11.91
CA ASP A 373 -28.12 -28.00 -12.55
C ASP A 373 -28.95 -28.03 -13.84
N ASN A 374 -30.08 -27.28 -13.89
CA ASN A 374 -30.95 -27.19 -15.06
C ASN A 374 -30.50 -26.12 -16.07
N SER A 375 -29.49 -25.33 -15.78
CA SER A 375 -29.02 -24.24 -16.66
C SER A 375 -28.34 -24.72 -17.95
N GLY A 376 -27.88 -25.99 -17.98
CA GLY A 376 -27.09 -26.55 -19.08
C GLY A 376 -25.66 -25.99 -19.17
N LEU A 377 -25.22 -25.24 -18.17
CA LEU A 377 -23.90 -24.67 -18.11
C LEU A 377 -22.86 -25.64 -17.54
N ASN A 378 -21.59 -25.47 -17.91
CA ASN A 378 -20.50 -26.26 -17.36
C ASN A 378 -20.11 -25.77 -15.94
N VAL A 379 -21.02 -25.97 -14.99
CA VAL A 379 -20.89 -25.56 -13.59
C VAL A 379 -21.03 -26.75 -12.68
N LEU A 380 -20.09 -26.94 -11.77
CA LEU A 380 -20.07 -28.03 -10.81
C LEU A 380 -20.70 -27.57 -9.49
N SER A 381 -21.94 -27.96 -9.19
CA SER A 381 -22.60 -27.61 -7.94
C SER A 381 -22.07 -28.43 -6.76
N ALA A 382 -21.92 -27.81 -5.60
CA ALA A 382 -21.54 -28.43 -4.33
C ALA A 382 -22.42 -27.93 -3.20
N THR A 383 -22.68 -28.77 -2.19
CA THR A 383 -23.43 -28.39 -0.98
C THR A 383 -22.49 -28.30 0.23
N ALA A 384 -21.68 -29.34 0.46
CA ALA A 384 -20.71 -29.37 1.54
C ALA A 384 -19.41 -28.64 1.16
N PHE A 385 -18.70 -28.16 2.18
CA PHE A 385 -17.42 -27.44 2.00
C PHE A 385 -16.34 -28.39 1.47
N GLU A 386 -16.29 -29.61 2.00
CA GLU A 386 -15.39 -30.69 1.57
C GLU A 386 -15.68 -31.14 0.13
N GLU A 387 -16.94 -31.14 -0.29
CA GLU A 387 -17.33 -31.48 -1.68
C GLU A 387 -16.79 -30.42 -2.66
N ALA A 388 -16.87 -29.14 -2.28
CA ALA A 388 -16.28 -28.04 -3.07
C ALA A 388 -14.76 -28.21 -3.20
N ALA A 389 -14.08 -28.54 -2.10
CA ALA A 389 -12.64 -28.84 -2.07
C ALA A 389 -12.25 -29.98 -3.04
N GLN A 390 -12.94 -31.08 -2.97
CA GLN A 390 -12.71 -32.25 -3.85
C GLN A 390 -12.91 -31.89 -5.33
N LYS A 391 -13.91 -31.06 -5.65
CA LYS A 391 -14.14 -30.57 -7.01
C LYS A 391 -13.06 -29.66 -7.50
N VAL A 392 -12.55 -28.77 -6.65
CA VAL A 392 -11.38 -27.91 -6.97
C VAL A 392 -10.17 -28.78 -7.25
N GLN A 393 -9.85 -29.75 -6.37
CA GLN A 393 -8.73 -30.68 -6.56
C GLN A 393 -8.84 -31.45 -7.87
N LYS A 394 -10.03 -32.00 -8.17
CA LYS A 394 -10.27 -32.75 -9.40
C LYS A 394 -10.09 -31.95 -10.67
N VAL A 395 -10.37 -30.64 -10.63
CA VAL A 395 -10.28 -29.74 -11.77
C VAL A 395 -8.84 -29.29 -12.02
N LEU A 396 -8.05 -29.20 -10.96
CA LEU A 396 -6.64 -28.77 -11.04
C LEU A 396 -5.71 -29.93 -11.45
N GLY A 397 -6.11 -31.19 -11.27
CA GLY A 397 -5.35 -32.42 -11.58
C GLY A 397 -4.65 -32.93 -10.36
#